data_4ce2ed9e14a76997a266e4e5dc6de11e
#
_entry.id   4ce2ed9e14a76997a266e4e5dc6de11e
#
_cell.length_a   1.000
_cell.length_b   1.000
_cell.length_c   1.000
_cell.angle_alpha   90.00
_cell.angle_beta   90.00
_cell.angle_gamma   90.00
#
_symmetry.space_group_name_H-M   'P 1'
#
loop_
_entity.id
_entity.type
_entity.pdbx_description
1 polymer ?
#
loop_
_entity_poly.entity_id
_entity_poly.type
_entity_poly.pdbx_seq_one_letter_code
_entity_poly.pdbx_strand_id
1 'polypeptide(L)'
;MNLTIKSITLERFRAFRELRLQGLGRVNLITGKNNTGKSSVLEALRILASNASPSMLMSILHDREEDFEETDEEGSPSDIASVFPLSTLCNGFPQLDENPDPIVIDTNGGSRPMSLKLGLGWFYTER
;
A
#
# COMPACT_ATOMS: atom_id res chain seq x y z
N MET A 1 -6.58 -19.16 21.52
CA MET A 1 -5.75 -18.60 20.45
C MET A 1 -6.00 -17.10 20.37
N ASN A 2 -5.03 -16.31 20.75
CA ASN A 2 -5.20 -14.86 20.78
C ASN A 2 -4.66 -14.26 19.49
N LEU A 3 -5.53 -14.09 18.49
CA LEU A 3 -5.20 -13.57 17.16
C LEU A 3 -5.40 -12.05 17.06
N THR A 4 -5.58 -11.39 18.19
CA THR A 4 -5.94 -9.98 18.17
C THR A 4 -4.72 -9.10 17.93
N ILE A 5 -4.77 -8.33 16.86
CA ILE A 5 -3.82 -7.24 16.63
C ILE A 5 -4.15 -6.12 17.61
N LYS A 6 -3.18 -5.67 18.37
CA LYS A 6 -3.37 -4.60 19.37
C LYS A 6 -3.01 -3.22 18.86
N SER A 7 -2.10 -3.16 17.90
CA SER A 7 -1.70 -1.90 17.27
C SER A 7 -1.29 -2.09 15.83
N ILE A 8 -1.44 -1.04 15.05
CA ILE A 8 -0.98 -0.97 13.65
C ILE A 8 -0.21 0.33 13.49
N THR A 9 0.93 0.25 12.82
CA THR A 9 1.71 1.41 12.40
C THR A 9 1.84 1.40 10.89
N LEU A 10 1.49 2.51 10.26
CA LEU A 10 1.66 2.75 8.83
C LEU A 10 2.62 3.92 8.65
N GLU A 11 3.59 3.76 7.77
CA GLU A 11 4.49 4.84 7.39
C GLU A 11 4.51 4.99 5.88
N ARG A 12 4.37 6.21 5.42
CA ARG A 12 4.47 6.62 4.00
C ARG A 12 3.51 5.88 3.07
N PHE A 13 2.32 5.60 3.58
CA PHE A 13 1.28 4.89 2.83
C PHE A 13 0.08 5.80 2.56
N ARG A 14 -0.22 6.01 1.28
CA ARG A 14 -1.38 6.81 0.82
C ARG A 14 -1.37 8.20 1.44
N ALA A 15 -2.46 8.56 2.13
CA ALA A 15 -2.60 9.87 2.81
C ALA A 15 -1.76 9.98 4.08
N PHE A 16 -1.15 8.89 4.53
CA PHE A 16 -0.46 8.85 5.80
C PHE A 16 1.05 8.93 5.64
N ARG A 17 1.65 9.96 6.18
CA ARG A 17 3.08 9.99 6.41
C ARG A 17 3.44 9.06 7.56
N GLU A 18 2.66 9.11 8.63
CA GLU A 18 2.71 8.19 9.75
C GLU A 18 1.32 8.08 10.38
N LEU A 19 0.89 6.87 10.65
CA LEU A 19 -0.33 6.60 11.38
C LEU A 19 -0.07 5.49 12.39
N ARG A 20 -0.48 5.70 13.63
CA ARG A 20 -0.47 4.68 14.68
C ARG A 20 -1.86 4.51 15.24
N LEU A 21 -2.37 3.29 15.18
CA LEU A 21 -3.61 2.90 15.82
C LEU A 21 -3.28 1.96 16.98
N GLN A 22 -3.64 2.34 18.18
CA GLN A 22 -3.35 1.60 19.41
C GLN A 22 -4.65 1.22 20.11
N GLY A 23 -4.56 0.25 21.02
CA GLY A 23 -5.71 -0.15 21.80
C GLY A 23 -6.79 -0.85 20.98
N LEU A 24 -6.42 -1.55 19.93
CA LEU A 24 -7.36 -2.28 19.08
C LEU A 24 -7.94 -3.48 19.82
N GLY A 25 -9.25 -3.70 19.66
CA GLY A 25 -9.95 -4.86 20.13
C GLY A 25 -10.24 -5.87 19.04
N ARG A 26 -11.14 -6.81 19.31
CA ARG A 26 -11.58 -7.79 18.32
C ARG A 26 -12.37 -7.16 17.18
N VAL A 27 -13.17 -6.17 17.52
CA VAL A 27 -13.99 -5.40 16.58
C VAL A 27 -13.66 -3.93 16.79
N ASN A 28 -13.35 -3.25 15.70
CA ASN A 28 -13.00 -1.84 15.73
C ASN A 28 -13.82 -1.10 14.68
N LEU A 29 -14.33 0.06 15.05
CA LEU A 29 -15.03 0.93 14.13
C LEU A 29 -14.14 2.11 13.76
N ILE A 30 -13.87 2.26 12.48
CA ILE A 30 -13.12 3.40 11.94
C ILE A 30 -14.12 4.34 11.29
N THR A 31 -14.21 5.55 11.83
CA THR A 31 -15.12 6.59 11.32
C THR A 31 -14.35 7.84 10.95
N GLY A 32 -14.96 8.66 10.14
CA GLY A 32 -14.37 9.92 9.72
C GLY A 32 -15.07 10.45 8.46
N LYS A 33 -14.66 11.61 8.04
CA LYS A 33 -15.13 12.20 6.78
C LYS A 33 -14.59 11.39 5.60
N ASN A 34 -15.28 11.45 4.47
CA ASN A 34 -14.78 10.88 3.22
C ASN A 34 -13.41 11.48 2.87
N ASN A 35 -12.54 10.68 2.27
CA ASN A 35 -11.17 11.05 1.88
C ASN A 35 -10.19 11.30 3.04
N THR A 36 -10.47 10.79 4.24
CA THR A 36 -9.56 10.90 5.38
C THR A 36 -8.66 9.68 5.59
N GLY A 37 -8.69 8.71 4.67
CA GLY A 37 -7.82 7.54 4.71
C GLY A 37 -8.40 6.29 5.36
N LYS A 38 -9.70 6.25 5.65
CA LYS A 38 -10.35 5.05 6.24
C LYS A 38 -10.12 3.80 5.40
N SER A 39 -10.34 3.89 4.10
CA SER A 39 -10.12 2.78 3.17
C SER A 39 -8.63 2.40 3.08
N SER A 40 -7.73 3.35 3.26
CA SER A 40 -6.30 3.09 3.23
C SER A 40 -5.85 2.16 4.35
N VAL A 41 -6.45 2.27 5.54
CA VAL A 41 -6.15 1.33 6.64
C VAL A 41 -6.54 -0.10 6.26
N LEU A 42 -7.71 -0.29 5.67
CA LEU A 42 -8.16 -1.60 5.22
C LEU A 42 -7.28 -2.14 4.08
N GLU A 43 -6.88 -1.29 3.16
CA GLU A 43 -5.95 -1.66 2.08
C GLU A 43 -4.59 -2.10 2.63
N ALA A 44 -4.06 -1.39 3.61
CA ALA A 44 -2.81 -1.76 4.27
C ALA A 44 -2.90 -3.14 4.92
N LEU A 45 -4.02 -3.45 5.56
CA LEU A 45 -4.25 -4.77 6.14
C LEU A 45 -4.34 -5.87 5.07
N ARG A 46 -4.98 -5.59 3.95
CA ARG A 46 -5.02 -6.52 2.81
C ARG A 46 -3.62 -6.80 2.25
N ILE A 47 -2.81 -5.77 2.12
CA ILE A 47 -1.42 -5.89 1.67
C ILE A 47 -0.63 -6.74 2.66
N LEU A 48 -0.74 -6.46 3.94
CA LEU A 48 -0.04 -7.20 4.97
C LEU A 48 -0.46 -8.68 5.00
N ALA A 49 -1.76 -8.94 4.97
CA ALA A 49 -2.31 -10.30 5.03
C ALA A 49 -1.90 -11.15 3.81
N SER A 50 -1.74 -10.53 2.66
CA SER A 50 -1.31 -11.20 1.43
C SER A 50 0.21 -11.25 1.26
N ASN A 51 0.96 -10.70 2.19
CA ASN A 51 2.41 -10.51 2.09
C ASN A 51 2.80 -9.74 0.80
N ALA A 52 2.05 -8.69 0.51
CA ALA A 52 2.21 -7.83 -0.66
C ALA A 52 2.16 -8.61 -1.98
N SER A 53 1.24 -9.56 -2.11
CA SER A 53 1.13 -10.31 -3.35
C SER A 53 0.81 -9.37 -4.52
N PRO A 54 1.40 -9.57 -5.70
CA PRO A 54 1.14 -8.71 -6.86
C PRO A 54 -0.34 -8.65 -7.23
N SER A 55 -1.06 -9.76 -7.14
CA SER A 55 -2.49 -9.78 -7.44
C SER A 55 -3.31 -8.93 -6.47
N MET A 56 -2.93 -8.90 -5.18
CA MET A 56 -3.59 -8.06 -4.19
C MET A 56 -3.32 -6.58 -4.45
N LEU A 57 -2.08 -6.21 -4.76
CA LEU A 57 -1.73 -4.83 -5.10
C LEU A 57 -2.50 -4.34 -6.32
N MET A 58 -2.59 -5.16 -7.35
CA MET A 58 -3.34 -4.82 -8.56
C MET A 58 -4.84 -4.70 -8.27
N SER A 59 -5.39 -5.57 -7.43
CA SER A 59 -6.79 -5.51 -7.01
C SER A 59 -7.11 -4.20 -6.26
N ILE A 60 -6.22 -3.77 -5.38
CA ILE A 60 -6.38 -2.50 -4.65
C ILE A 60 -6.35 -1.31 -5.59
N LEU A 61 -5.44 -1.29 -6.56
CA LEU A 61 -5.38 -0.24 -7.57
C LEU A 61 -6.63 -0.24 -8.45
N HIS A 62 -7.09 -1.41 -8.85
CA HIS A 62 -8.30 -1.57 -9.66
C HIS A 62 -9.54 -1.04 -8.93
N ASP A 63 -9.68 -1.35 -7.66
CA ASP A 63 -10.82 -0.91 -6.84
C ASP A 63 -10.92 0.62 -6.75
N ARG A 64 -9.82 1.32 -6.93
CA ARG A 64 -9.77 2.79 -6.95
C ARG A 64 -9.65 3.39 -8.35
N GLU A 65 -9.76 2.57 -9.39
CA GLU A 65 -9.56 3.01 -10.78
C GLU A 65 -8.16 3.66 -10.99
N GLU A 66 -7.17 3.15 -10.27
CA GLU A 66 -5.78 3.61 -10.34
C GLU A 66 -4.91 2.65 -11.17
N ASP A 67 -5.50 1.62 -11.74
CA ASP A 67 -4.83 0.66 -12.58
C ASP A 67 -4.61 1.21 -14.00
N PHE A 68 -3.90 0.42 -14.80
CA PHE A 68 -3.59 0.80 -16.16
C PHE A 68 -4.85 1.01 -16.97
N GLU A 69 -4.97 2.14 -17.62
CA GLU A 69 -5.73 2.20 -18.85
C GLU A 69 -4.97 1.34 -19.89
N GLU A 70 -5.60 0.28 -20.34
CA GLU A 70 -5.16 -0.38 -21.55
C GLU A 70 -5.24 0.66 -22.66
N THR A 71 -4.11 1.28 -22.97
CA THR A 71 -4.03 2.06 -24.19
C THR A 71 -4.04 1.05 -25.32
N ASP A 72 -5.20 0.89 -25.89
CA ASP A 72 -5.34 0.21 -27.15
C ASP A 72 -4.34 0.81 -28.13
N GLU A 73 -3.61 -0.09 -28.77
CA GLU A 73 -2.94 0.06 -30.05
C GLU A 73 -1.58 0.77 -30.05
N GLU A 74 -0.61 -0.03 -30.47
CA GLU A 74 0.63 0.32 -31.16
C GLU A 74 1.66 1.21 -30.43
N GLY A 75 1.51 1.46 -29.20
CA GLY A 75 2.62 1.97 -28.41
C GLY A 75 3.25 0.81 -27.67
N SER A 76 4.53 0.58 -27.85
CA SER A 76 5.26 -0.22 -26.91
C SER A 76 4.89 0.31 -25.51
N PRO A 77 4.40 -0.55 -24.60
CA PRO A 77 4.17 -0.09 -23.23
C PRO A 77 5.52 0.41 -22.75
N SER A 78 5.63 1.71 -22.59
CA SER A 78 6.77 2.21 -21.88
C SER A 78 6.71 1.52 -20.53
N ASP A 79 7.76 0.85 -20.14
CA ASP A 79 7.88 0.18 -18.84
C ASP A 79 7.52 1.11 -17.67
N ILE A 80 7.54 2.38 -17.91
CA ILE A 80 7.14 3.49 -17.06
C ILE A 80 5.65 3.45 -16.72
N ALA A 81 4.79 3.21 -17.70
CA ALA A 81 3.35 3.14 -17.47
C ALA A 81 2.97 1.96 -16.59
N SER A 82 3.80 0.90 -16.57
CA SER A 82 3.53 -0.29 -15.77
C SER A 82 3.85 -0.12 -14.28
N VAL A 83 4.70 0.83 -13.92
CA VAL A 83 5.12 1.04 -12.52
C VAL A 83 4.46 2.28 -11.90
N PHE A 84 4.04 3.21 -12.73
CA PHE A 84 3.47 4.48 -12.30
C PHE A 84 2.25 4.33 -11.37
N PRO A 85 1.29 3.41 -11.62
CA PRO A 85 0.18 3.22 -10.71
C PRO A 85 0.58 2.80 -9.30
N LEU A 86 1.67 2.06 -9.13
CA LEU A 86 2.17 1.66 -7.81
C LEU A 86 2.62 2.85 -6.96
N SER A 87 3.02 3.94 -7.59
CA SER A 87 3.41 5.17 -6.88
C SER A 87 2.25 5.79 -6.10
N THR A 88 1.02 5.51 -6.48
CA THR A 88 -0.18 5.99 -5.78
C THR A 88 -0.33 5.39 -4.39
N LEU A 89 0.31 4.25 -4.12
CA LEU A 89 0.37 3.66 -2.79
C LEU A 89 1.28 4.43 -1.85
N CYS A 90 2.23 5.19 -2.38
CA CYS A 90 3.20 5.94 -1.61
C CYS A 90 2.62 7.30 -1.19
N ASN A 91 2.98 7.75 0.02
CA ASN A 91 2.67 9.11 0.43
C ASN A 91 3.50 10.10 -0.38
N GLY A 92 2.83 11.13 -0.91
CA GLY A 92 3.49 12.20 -1.67
C GLY A 92 3.71 11.91 -3.15
N PHE A 93 3.25 10.80 -3.70
CA PHE A 93 3.34 10.46 -5.13
C PHE A 93 4.75 10.69 -5.71
N PRO A 94 5.73 9.86 -5.36
CA PRO A 94 7.11 10.03 -5.80
C PRO A 94 7.21 10.05 -7.33
N GLN A 95 8.11 10.88 -7.83
CA GLN A 95 8.38 11.02 -9.25
C GLN A 95 9.27 9.87 -9.75
N LEU A 96 9.38 9.77 -11.07
CA LEU A 96 10.05 8.68 -11.78
C LEU A 96 11.51 8.43 -11.37
N ASP A 97 12.22 9.46 -11.00
CA ASP A 97 13.64 9.43 -10.66
C ASP A 97 13.91 9.48 -9.15
N GLU A 98 12.85 9.48 -8.35
CA GLU A 98 12.97 9.49 -6.90
C GLU A 98 13.00 8.06 -6.35
N ASN A 99 13.86 7.85 -5.37
CA ASN A 99 13.88 6.64 -4.57
C ASN A 99 13.25 6.94 -3.21
N PRO A 100 11.92 6.81 -3.09
CA PRO A 100 11.25 7.11 -1.83
C PRO A 100 11.66 6.10 -0.76
N ASP A 101 11.58 6.53 0.49
CA ASP A 101 11.67 5.61 1.61
C ASP A 101 10.55 4.56 1.54
N PRO A 102 10.79 3.35 2.01
CA PRO A 102 9.80 2.28 1.90
C PRO A 102 8.53 2.58 2.68
N ILE A 103 7.42 2.05 2.16
CA ILE A 103 6.18 1.94 2.93
C ILE A 103 6.42 0.93 4.04
N VAL A 104 6.00 1.26 5.26
CA VAL A 104 6.07 0.35 6.40
C VAL A 104 4.66 0.05 6.88
N ILE A 105 4.37 -1.23 7.07
CA ILE A 105 3.12 -1.71 7.65
C ILE A 105 3.50 -2.69 8.76
N ASP A 106 3.35 -2.25 10.01
CA ASP A 106 3.70 -3.04 11.18
C ASP A 106 2.47 -3.29 12.04
N THR A 107 2.39 -4.48 12.58
CA THR A 107 1.39 -4.82 13.59
C THR A 107 2.08 -5.29 14.85
N ASN A 108 1.45 -5.04 15.98
CA ASN A 108 1.91 -5.53 17.29
C ASN A 108 0.74 -6.14 18.06
N GLY A 109 1.08 -7.03 18.98
CA GLY A 109 0.10 -7.79 19.73
C GLY A 109 -0.28 -9.10 19.04
N GLY A 110 -1.04 -9.94 19.74
CA GLY A 110 -1.34 -11.28 19.28
C GLY A 110 -0.15 -12.24 19.39
N SER A 111 -0.28 -13.39 18.73
CA SER A 111 0.75 -14.44 18.78
C SER A 111 1.95 -14.18 17.88
N ARG A 112 1.79 -13.32 16.85
CA ARG A 112 2.87 -12.99 15.90
C ARG A 112 2.78 -11.52 15.48
N PRO A 113 3.73 -10.68 15.88
CA PRO A 113 3.88 -9.37 15.26
C PRO A 113 4.28 -9.55 13.80
N MET A 114 3.68 -8.73 12.93
CA MET A 114 3.94 -8.76 11.50
C MET A 114 4.57 -7.43 11.09
N SER A 115 5.55 -7.49 10.22
CA SER A 115 6.21 -6.31 9.67
C SER A 115 6.42 -6.48 8.18
N LEU A 116 6.04 -5.47 7.41
CA LEU A 116 6.20 -5.44 5.97
C LEU A 116 6.80 -4.12 5.54
N LYS A 117 7.80 -4.18 4.68
CA LYS A 117 8.37 -3.02 4.02
C LYS A 117 8.24 -3.17 2.51
N LEU A 118 7.62 -2.18 1.88
CA LEU A 118 7.49 -2.11 0.42
C LEU A 118 8.37 -0.98 -0.09
N GLY A 119 9.39 -1.33 -0.84
CA GLY A 119 10.22 -0.37 -1.54
C GLY A 119 9.79 -0.23 -3.00
N LEU A 120 9.80 1.00 -3.51
CA LEU A 120 9.63 1.29 -4.93
C LEU A 120 11.00 1.60 -5.51
N GLY A 121 11.43 0.81 -6.48
CA GLY A 121 12.72 0.97 -7.14
C GLY A 121 12.60 1.00 -8.66
N TRP A 122 13.57 1.62 -9.31
CA TRP A 122 13.68 1.68 -10.75
C TRP A 122 14.81 0.78 -11.21
N PHE A 123 14.53 -0.07 -12.15
CA PHE A 123 15.51 -0.98 -12.72
C PHE A 123 15.67 -0.69 -14.21
N TYR A 124 16.91 -0.62 -14.64
CA TYR A 124 17.25 -0.54 -16.05
C TYR A 124 17.73 -1.90 -16.52
N THR A 125 17.14 -2.39 -17.56
CA THR A 125 17.67 -3.58 -18.24
C THR A 125 18.52 -3.13 -19.43
N GLU A 126 19.79 -3.47 -19.41
CA GLU A 126 20.64 -3.32 -20.58
C GLU A 126 20.26 -4.40 -21.61
N ARG A 127 20.03 -3.96 -22.81
CA ARG A 127 19.82 -4.86 -23.94
C ARG A 127 21.14 -5.09 -24.67
#